data_14d0b8f38b4bcc951a8c668ad95e8f0f
#
_entry.id   14d0b8f38b4bcc951a8c668ad95e8f0f
#
_cell.length_a   1.000
_cell.length_b   1.000
_cell.length_c   1.000
_cell.angle_alpha   90.00
_cell.angle_beta   90.00
_cell.angle_gamma   90.00
#
_symmetry.space_group_name_H-M   'P 1'
#
loop_
_entity.id
_entity.type
_entity.pdbx_description
1 polymer ?
#
loop_
_entity_poly.entity_id
_entity_poly.type
_entity_poly.pdbx_seq_one_letter_code
_entity_poly.pdbx_strand_id
1 'polypeptide(L)'
;VLALKREGYKKTDFSLVDMFEIFTSLGVLKVLKANLKPGLIEMRNSLFKGGYLKQVQKYCPSIKKEDLTPYPAGVRAQAVSNSGKLIDDFLFVNTKRSVNVCNAPSPAATSAIPIGAYIVSKVKEQIGERAFFAAPKFDPNDVRASA
;
A
#
# COMPACT_ATOMS: atom_id res chain seq x y z
N VAL A 1 5.43 11.03 0.84
CA VAL A 1 6.91 10.94 0.97
C VAL A 1 7.33 9.52 0.66
N LEU A 2 8.39 9.34 -0.12
CA LEU A 2 8.94 8.03 -0.45
C LEU A 2 9.58 7.40 0.80
N ALA A 3 9.14 6.20 1.17
CA ALA A 3 9.80 5.41 2.20
C ALA A 3 11.03 4.70 1.58
N LEU A 4 12.15 4.72 2.27
CA LEU A 4 13.41 4.10 1.82
C LEU A 4 13.61 2.69 2.39
N LYS A 5 12.59 2.16 3.07
CA LYS A 5 12.51 0.81 3.61
C LYS A 5 11.08 0.30 3.56
N ARG A 6 10.86 -0.97 3.19
CA ARG A 6 9.52 -1.58 3.09
C ARG A 6 8.82 -1.67 4.44
N GLU A 7 9.57 -1.97 5.49
CA GLU A 7 9.05 -2.11 6.85
C GLU A 7 9.76 -1.12 7.78
N GLY A 8 9.46 0.15 7.65
CA GLY A 8 10.06 1.21 8.46
C GLY A 8 8.99 2.16 8.98
N TYR A 9 9.04 2.48 10.28
CA TYR A 9 8.09 3.39 10.94
C TYR A 9 8.74 4.71 11.35
N LYS A 10 10.05 4.84 11.14
CA LYS A 10 10.79 6.07 11.39
C LYS A 10 11.24 6.70 10.08
N LYS A 11 11.32 8.03 10.05
CA LYS A 11 11.78 8.78 8.87
C LYS A 11 13.24 8.50 8.49
N THR A 12 14.01 7.97 9.43
CA THR A 12 15.42 7.61 9.28
C THR A 12 15.65 6.16 8.89
N ASP A 13 14.57 5.36 8.83
CA ASP A 13 14.72 3.96 8.45
C ASP A 13 15.05 3.86 6.97
N PHE A 14 16.12 3.16 6.65
CA PHE A 14 16.52 2.88 5.26
C PHE A 14 17.05 1.45 5.13
N SER A 15 16.93 0.90 3.93
CA SER A 15 17.49 -0.39 3.52
C SER A 15 18.20 -0.20 2.20
N LEU A 16 19.47 -0.58 2.12
CA LEU A 16 20.25 -0.48 0.88
C LEU A 16 19.66 -1.34 -0.24
N VAL A 17 19.11 -2.51 0.12
CA VAL A 17 18.46 -3.42 -0.85
C VAL A 17 17.20 -2.76 -1.41
N ASP A 18 16.30 -2.27 -0.53
CA ASP A 18 15.07 -1.61 -0.96
C ASP A 18 15.36 -0.35 -1.78
N MET A 19 16.36 0.42 -1.39
CA MET A 19 16.81 1.59 -2.15
C MET A 19 17.30 1.21 -3.54
N PHE A 20 18.11 0.16 -3.66
CA PHE A 20 18.59 -0.32 -4.96
C PHE A 20 17.41 -0.73 -5.84
N GLU A 21 16.46 -1.50 -5.33
CA GLU A 21 15.25 -1.89 -6.07
C GLU A 21 14.40 -0.68 -6.50
N ILE A 22 14.23 0.31 -5.63
CA ILE A 22 13.51 1.56 -5.93
C ILE A 22 14.20 2.31 -7.08
N PHE A 23 15.51 2.51 -6.98
CA PHE A 23 16.26 3.32 -7.97
C PHE A 23 16.57 2.59 -9.27
N THR A 24 16.46 1.27 -9.32
CA THR A 24 16.57 0.49 -10.57
C THR A 24 15.23 0.29 -11.27
N SER A 25 14.10 0.54 -10.60
CA SER A 25 12.77 0.43 -11.19
C SER A 25 12.47 1.60 -12.13
N LEU A 26 12.38 1.29 -13.43
CA LEU A 26 12.03 2.28 -14.46
C LEU A 26 10.68 2.96 -14.22
N GLY A 27 9.69 2.22 -13.71
CA GLY A 27 8.38 2.75 -13.37
C GLY A 27 8.46 3.79 -12.26
N VAL A 28 9.18 3.48 -11.19
CA VAL A 28 9.38 4.38 -10.05
C VAL A 28 10.15 5.64 -10.46
N LEU A 29 11.20 5.50 -11.28
CA LEU A 29 11.97 6.65 -11.78
C LEU A 29 11.10 7.61 -12.61
N LYS A 30 10.19 7.07 -13.45
CA LYS A 30 9.24 7.90 -14.21
C LYS A 30 8.27 8.64 -13.29
N VAL A 31 7.72 7.98 -12.27
CA VAL A 31 6.84 8.61 -11.27
C VAL A 31 7.59 9.71 -10.51
N LEU A 32 8.81 9.44 -10.06
CA LEU A 32 9.63 10.44 -9.35
C LEU A 32 9.91 11.65 -10.24
N LYS A 33 10.28 11.44 -11.50
CA LYS A 33 10.53 12.53 -12.46
C LYS A 33 9.28 13.37 -12.69
N ALA A 34 8.12 12.74 -12.85
CA ALA A 34 6.85 13.43 -13.07
C ALA A 34 6.38 14.22 -11.83
N ASN A 35 6.78 13.80 -10.63
CA ASN A 35 6.32 14.37 -9.36
C ASN A 35 7.44 15.04 -8.55
N LEU A 36 8.53 15.47 -9.18
CA LEU A 36 9.67 16.10 -8.48
C LEU A 36 9.28 17.31 -7.62
N LYS A 37 8.52 18.25 -8.21
CA LYS A 37 8.11 19.48 -7.50
C LYS A 37 7.19 19.18 -6.29
N PRO A 38 6.07 18.44 -6.46
CA PRO A 38 5.24 18.03 -5.34
C PRO A 38 6.00 17.23 -4.29
N GLY A 39 6.85 16.30 -4.72
CA GLY A 39 7.64 15.46 -3.82
C GLY A 39 8.61 16.25 -2.95
N LEU A 40 9.29 17.26 -3.50
CA LEU A 40 10.17 18.15 -2.74
C LEU A 40 9.40 19.00 -1.73
N ILE A 41 8.22 19.49 -2.11
CA ILE A 41 7.35 20.26 -1.20
C ILE A 41 6.90 19.37 -0.03
N GLU A 42 6.44 18.16 -0.32
CA GLU A 42 6.04 17.20 0.71
C GLU A 42 7.20 16.79 1.63
N MET A 43 8.38 16.55 1.07
CA MET A 43 9.57 16.24 1.85
C MET A 43 9.93 17.39 2.80
N ARG A 44 9.91 18.63 2.31
CA ARG A 44 10.10 19.81 3.15
C ARG A 44 9.04 19.90 4.26
N ASN A 45 7.77 19.69 3.94
CA ASN A 45 6.68 19.73 4.93
C ASN A 45 6.77 18.59 5.95
N SER A 46 7.33 17.45 5.55
CA SER A 46 7.60 16.33 6.47
C SER A 46 8.73 16.62 7.46
N LEU A 47 9.73 17.40 7.05
CA LEU A 47 10.87 17.77 7.90
C LEU A 47 10.57 18.97 8.78
N PHE A 48 9.79 19.93 8.29
CA PHE A 48 9.54 21.20 8.99
C PHE A 48 8.05 21.32 9.37
N LYS A 49 7.77 21.33 10.68
CA LYS A 49 6.41 21.48 11.23
C LYS A 49 5.64 22.70 10.67
N GLY A 50 6.34 23.81 10.40
CA GLY A 50 5.70 25.02 9.88
C GLY A 50 5.08 24.87 8.49
N GLY A 51 5.69 24.09 7.61
CA GLY A 51 5.12 23.75 6.30
C GLY A 51 3.89 22.86 6.42
N TYR A 52 3.97 21.86 7.28
CA TYR A 52 2.86 20.98 7.58
C TYR A 52 1.69 21.72 8.23
N LEU A 53 1.95 22.57 9.22
CA LEU A 53 0.95 23.40 9.87
C LEU A 53 0.13 24.22 8.85
N LYS A 54 0.78 24.89 7.90
CA LYS A 54 0.08 25.64 6.84
C LYS A 54 -0.87 24.78 6.01
N GLN A 55 -0.55 23.49 5.80
CA GLN A 55 -1.46 22.59 5.08
C GLN A 55 -2.68 22.21 5.95
N VAL A 56 -2.46 21.93 7.23
CA VAL A 56 -3.54 21.59 8.17
C VAL A 56 -4.46 22.80 8.39
N GLN A 57 -3.92 24.01 8.49
CA GLN A 57 -4.70 25.24 8.69
C GLN A 57 -5.63 25.58 7.53
N LYS A 58 -5.46 24.97 6.34
CA LYS A 58 -6.45 25.09 5.25
C LYS A 58 -7.79 24.43 5.59
N TYR A 59 -7.78 23.42 6.46
CA TYR A 59 -8.95 22.67 6.89
C TYR A 59 -9.42 23.07 8.29
N CYS A 60 -8.48 23.41 9.15
CA CYS A 60 -8.74 23.85 10.52
C CYS A 60 -7.85 25.04 10.89
N PRO A 61 -8.28 26.29 10.63
CA PRO A 61 -7.47 27.50 10.83
C PRO A 61 -7.03 27.74 12.27
N SER A 62 -7.76 27.21 13.26
CA SER A 62 -7.50 27.40 14.69
C SER A 62 -6.32 26.59 15.22
N ILE A 63 -5.84 25.57 14.48
CA ILE A 63 -4.72 24.73 14.91
C ILE A 63 -3.43 25.55 14.97
N LYS A 64 -2.71 25.36 16.08
CA LYS A 64 -1.40 25.97 16.34
C LYS A 64 -0.29 24.94 16.25
N LYS A 65 0.96 25.42 16.25
CA LYS A 65 2.12 24.53 16.15
C LYS A 65 2.28 23.59 17.36
N GLU A 66 1.82 24.03 18.50
CA GLU A 66 1.82 23.31 19.78
C GLU A 66 0.90 22.10 19.77
N ASP A 67 -0.22 22.19 18.99
CA ASP A 67 -1.20 21.12 18.86
C ASP A 67 -0.69 19.94 18.01
N LEU A 68 0.42 20.16 17.27
CA LEU A 68 1.04 19.13 16.43
C LEU A 68 2.05 18.32 17.25
N THR A 69 1.68 17.10 17.62
CA THR A 69 2.57 16.15 18.33
C THR A 69 3.22 15.17 17.35
N PRO A 70 4.46 14.71 17.63
CA PRO A 70 5.07 13.63 16.86
C PRO A 70 4.25 12.33 16.98
N TYR A 71 4.05 11.65 15.87
CA TYR A 71 3.38 10.36 15.82
C TYR A 71 4.14 9.42 14.88
N PRO A 72 4.16 8.10 15.13
CA PRO A 72 4.78 7.13 14.23
C PRO A 72 4.22 7.22 12.82
N ALA A 73 5.07 7.11 11.82
CA ALA A 73 4.65 7.09 10.42
C ALA A 73 4.10 5.70 10.05
N GLY A 74 3.10 5.66 9.19
CA GLY A 74 2.68 4.45 8.50
C GLY A 74 3.32 4.38 7.12
N VAL A 75 3.70 3.18 6.68
CA VAL A 75 4.16 2.93 5.32
C VAL A 75 3.01 2.32 4.52
N ARG A 76 2.70 2.93 3.37
CA ARG A 76 1.72 2.41 2.42
C ARG A 76 2.46 1.88 1.19
N ALA A 77 2.22 0.63 0.84
CA ALA A 77 2.64 0.09 -0.44
C ALA A 77 1.82 0.73 -1.56
N GLN A 78 2.47 1.09 -2.65
CA GLN A 78 1.84 1.60 -3.86
C GLN A 78 2.42 0.87 -5.06
N ALA A 79 1.57 0.14 -5.78
CA ALA A 79 1.99 -0.54 -7.00
C ALA A 79 2.22 0.48 -8.13
N VAL A 80 3.31 0.29 -8.87
CA VAL A 80 3.71 1.15 -9.98
C VAL A 80 3.98 0.28 -11.20
N SER A 81 3.37 0.60 -12.34
CA SER A 81 3.63 -0.07 -13.60
C SER A 81 4.98 0.35 -14.20
N ASN A 82 5.55 -0.46 -15.09
CA ASN A 82 6.78 -0.12 -15.83
C ASN A 82 6.64 1.14 -16.70
N SER A 83 5.41 1.54 -17.03
CA SER A 83 5.13 2.79 -17.73
C SER A 83 5.21 4.02 -16.83
N GLY A 84 5.26 3.85 -15.51
CA GLY A 84 5.22 4.93 -14.51
C GLY A 84 3.79 5.34 -14.12
N LYS A 85 2.80 4.49 -14.37
CA LYS A 85 1.42 4.71 -13.91
C LYS A 85 1.24 4.10 -12.52
N LEU A 86 0.68 4.86 -11.59
CA LEU A 86 0.24 4.35 -10.29
C LEU A 86 -0.95 3.41 -10.49
N ILE A 87 -0.95 2.29 -9.78
CA ILE A 87 -2.05 1.32 -9.79
C ILE A 87 -2.86 1.56 -8.53
N ASP A 88 -3.99 2.24 -8.68
CA ASP A 88 -4.85 2.66 -7.57
C ASP A 88 -5.98 1.67 -7.28
N ASP A 89 -6.08 0.61 -8.08
CA ASP A 89 -7.11 -0.44 -7.98
C ASP A 89 -6.48 -1.80 -7.68
N PHE A 90 -7.32 -2.83 -7.61
CA PHE A 90 -6.87 -4.20 -7.45
C PHE A 90 -5.94 -4.63 -8.58
N LEU A 91 -4.84 -5.26 -8.22
CA LEU A 91 -3.96 -5.95 -9.15
C LEU A 91 -3.95 -7.44 -8.82
N PHE A 92 -4.51 -8.24 -9.72
CA PHE A 92 -4.48 -9.69 -9.63
C PHE A 92 -3.44 -10.25 -10.59
N VAL A 93 -2.63 -11.18 -10.10
CA VAL A 93 -1.73 -12.00 -10.93
C VAL A 93 -2.08 -13.46 -10.68
N ASN A 94 -2.69 -14.08 -11.67
CA ASN A 94 -3.25 -15.42 -11.54
C ASN A 94 -2.34 -16.45 -12.20
N THR A 95 -2.26 -17.64 -11.61
CA THR A 95 -1.72 -18.85 -12.22
C THR A 95 -2.85 -19.86 -12.42
N LYS A 96 -2.56 -21.02 -13.00
CA LYS A 96 -3.56 -22.08 -13.14
C LYS A 96 -4.13 -22.57 -11.81
N ARG A 97 -3.41 -22.33 -10.69
CA ARG A 97 -3.73 -22.88 -9.35
C ARG A 97 -3.81 -21.84 -8.25
N SER A 98 -3.61 -20.56 -8.57
CA SER A 98 -3.63 -19.50 -7.56
C SER A 98 -4.20 -18.21 -8.09
N VAL A 99 -4.87 -17.46 -7.21
CA VAL A 99 -5.26 -16.07 -7.39
C VAL A 99 -4.43 -15.25 -6.42
N ASN A 100 -3.54 -14.40 -6.94
CA ASN A 100 -2.65 -13.59 -6.13
C ASN A 100 -3.11 -12.13 -6.17
N VAL A 101 -3.42 -11.56 -5.01
CA VAL A 101 -3.76 -10.15 -4.86
C VAL A 101 -2.48 -9.38 -4.62
N CYS A 102 -1.93 -8.75 -5.67
CA CYS A 102 -0.67 -8.02 -5.60
C CYS A 102 -0.85 -6.56 -5.17
N ASN A 103 -2.04 -6.00 -5.35
CA ASN A 103 -2.40 -4.67 -4.86
C ASN A 103 -3.87 -4.67 -4.45
N ALA A 104 -4.17 -4.04 -3.31
CA ALA A 104 -5.53 -3.77 -2.87
C ALA A 104 -5.67 -2.30 -2.50
N PRO A 105 -6.73 -1.59 -2.96
CA PRO A 105 -6.91 -0.18 -2.66
C PRO A 105 -7.17 0.06 -1.18
N SER A 106 -6.70 1.18 -0.67
CA SER A 106 -7.02 1.68 0.67
C SER A 106 -8.35 2.45 0.63
N PRO A 107 -9.23 2.31 1.62
CA PRO A 107 -9.05 1.65 2.92
C PRO A 107 -9.46 0.15 2.90
N ALA A 108 -8.49 -0.74 2.96
CA ALA A 108 -8.75 -2.18 2.87
C ALA A 108 -9.40 -2.76 4.14
N ALA A 109 -8.97 -2.33 5.33
CA ALA A 109 -9.45 -2.89 6.60
C ALA A 109 -10.96 -2.63 6.81
N THR A 110 -11.43 -1.42 6.59
CA THR A 110 -12.86 -1.05 6.74
C THR A 110 -13.74 -1.64 5.65
N SER A 111 -13.17 -2.06 4.54
CA SER A 111 -13.86 -2.69 3.39
C SER A 111 -13.54 -4.19 3.27
N ALA A 112 -13.08 -4.84 4.35
CA ALA A 112 -12.61 -6.22 4.30
C ALA A 112 -13.68 -7.21 3.80
N ILE A 113 -14.95 -7.05 4.22
CA ILE A 113 -16.05 -7.94 3.80
C ILE A 113 -16.31 -7.86 2.29
N PRO A 114 -16.56 -6.69 1.67
CA PRO A 114 -16.75 -6.60 0.24
C PRO A 114 -15.49 -6.97 -0.56
N ILE A 115 -14.30 -6.69 -0.05
CA ILE A 115 -13.04 -7.11 -0.67
C ILE A 115 -12.95 -8.64 -0.68
N GLY A 116 -13.25 -9.30 0.43
CA GLY A 116 -13.28 -10.76 0.51
C GLY A 116 -14.26 -11.38 -0.50
N ALA A 117 -15.47 -10.84 -0.58
CA ALA A 117 -16.46 -11.28 -1.57
C ALA A 117 -15.94 -11.11 -3.01
N TYR A 118 -15.28 -9.99 -3.31
CA TYR A 118 -14.70 -9.74 -4.63
C TYR A 118 -13.57 -10.71 -4.96
N ILE A 119 -12.67 -10.99 -4.02
CA ILE A 119 -11.58 -11.98 -4.21
C ILE A 119 -12.18 -13.38 -4.45
N VAL A 120 -13.19 -13.77 -3.67
CA VAL A 120 -13.89 -15.05 -3.86
C VAL A 120 -14.53 -15.15 -5.26
N SER A 121 -15.11 -14.07 -5.77
CA SER A 121 -15.65 -14.07 -7.15
C SER A 121 -14.55 -14.33 -8.18
N LYS A 122 -13.35 -13.75 -8.02
CA LYS A 122 -12.21 -14.00 -8.90
C LYS A 122 -11.70 -15.45 -8.83
N VAL A 123 -11.73 -16.05 -7.66
CA VAL A 123 -11.38 -17.47 -7.50
C VAL A 123 -12.43 -18.34 -8.23
N LYS A 124 -13.72 -18.07 -8.06
CA LYS A 124 -14.79 -18.80 -8.76
C LYS A 124 -14.69 -18.70 -10.29
N GLU A 125 -14.42 -17.50 -10.80
CA GLU A 125 -14.17 -17.28 -12.24
C GLU A 125 -13.04 -18.17 -12.77
N GLN A 126 -11.98 -18.32 -11.99
CA GLN A 126 -10.77 -19.05 -12.40
C GLN A 126 -10.94 -20.58 -12.36
N ILE A 127 -11.52 -21.12 -11.29
CA ILE A 127 -11.62 -22.57 -11.09
C ILE A 127 -12.96 -23.16 -11.54
N GLY A 128 -13.92 -22.30 -11.87
CA GLY A 128 -15.30 -22.65 -12.16
C GLY A 128 -16.14 -22.90 -10.90
N GLU A 129 -17.41 -22.51 -10.94
CA GLU A 129 -18.28 -22.59 -9.75
C GLU A 129 -18.42 -24.01 -9.21
N ARG A 130 -18.56 -25.02 -10.07
CA ARG A 130 -18.71 -26.43 -9.64
C ARG A 130 -17.51 -26.91 -8.86
N ALA A 131 -16.29 -26.58 -9.30
CA ALA A 131 -15.06 -26.97 -8.59
C ALA A 131 -14.92 -26.23 -7.27
N PHE A 132 -15.37 -24.98 -7.19
CA PHE A 132 -15.35 -24.20 -5.94
C PHE A 132 -16.25 -24.80 -4.87
N PHE A 133 -17.46 -25.25 -5.22
CA PHE A 133 -18.39 -25.87 -4.26
C PHE A 133 -18.04 -27.32 -3.94
N ALA A 134 -17.27 -28.00 -4.79
CA ALA A 134 -16.78 -29.35 -4.56
C ALA A 134 -15.50 -29.38 -3.69
N ALA A 135 -14.86 -28.24 -3.45
CA ALA A 135 -13.69 -28.17 -2.57
C ALA A 135 -14.08 -28.59 -1.13
N PRO A 136 -13.23 -29.35 -0.42
CA PRO A 136 -13.49 -29.69 0.98
C PRO A 136 -13.67 -28.42 1.79
N LYS A 137 -14.73 -28.36 2.61
CA LYS A 137 -14.96 -27.23 3.50
C LYS A 137 -13.82 -27.20 4.51
N PHE A 138 -13.28 -26.01 4.73
CA PHE A 138 -12.29 -25.80 5.77
C PHE A 138 -12.87 -26.20 7.14
N ASP A 139 -12.28 -27.19 7.80
CA ASP A 139 -12.56 -27.52 9.19
C ASP A 139 -11.54 -26.79 10.07
N PRO A 140 -11.99 -25.84 10.92
CA PRO A 140 -11.09 -25.15 11.84
C PRO A 140 -10.35 -26.08 12.81
N ASN A 141 -10.86 -27.30 13.02
CA ASN A 141 -10.22 -28.29 13.91
C ASN A 141 -9.10 -29.08 13.23
N ASP A 142 -8.96 -28.98 11.91
CA ASP A 142 -7.90 -29.64 11.13
C ASP A 142 -6.56 -28.88 11.17
N VAL A 143 -6.56 -27.69 11.73
CA VAL A 143 -5.33 -26.93 12.01
C VAL A 143 -4.70 -27.48 13.28
N ARG A 144 -4.09 -28.65 13.21
CA ARG A 144 -3.15 -29.08 14.25
C ARG A 144 -1.95 -28.17 14.16
N ALA A 145 -1.80 -27.32 15.18
CA ALA A 145 -0.58 -26.58 15.41
C ALA A 145 0.57 -27.59 15.45
N SER A 146 1.39 -27.62 14.42
CA SER A 146 2.75 -28.16 14.50
C SER A 146 3.53 -27.13 15.32
N ALA A 147 3.65 -27.42 16.63
CA ALA A 147 4.56 -26.72 17.52
C ALA A 147 6.01 -27.02 17.12
#